data_4ca197d05c80dc88f4676fe124a6cda2
#
_entry.id   4ca197d05c80dc88f4676fe124a6cda2
#
_cell.length_a   1.000
_cell.length_b   1.000
_cell.length_c   1.000
_cell.angle_alpha   90.00
_cell.angle_beta   90.00
_cell.angle_gamma   90.00
#
_symmetry.space_group_name_H-M   'P 1'
#
loop_
_entity.id
_entity.type
_entity.pdbx_description
1 polymer ?
#
loop_
_entity_poly.entity_id
_entity_poly.type
_entity_poly.pdbx_seq_one_letter_code
_entity_poly.pdbx_strand_id
1 'polypeptide(L)'
;MFTNKTAIVTGAASGIGRATAIAFAEKGCNVIASDIQEDKVNETAEIIKKKGKNCVAVKSDVSVTEDVKMLVQSALDNFGRIDFLCNNAGVSGDLTSTDEYTIEHWDKVINVNLRGQWLCMKFAIPEMLKNGGVIVNVTSILGHVGFENAPAYVAAKHGLEGLTKTAAIEYSSKGIRVNSVAPAFIETPMLENAGITTDREMKNTVTALHPIGRLGKPEEVADTIVWLCSDEASFITGHSLLVDGGYTAR
;
A
#
# COMPACT_ATOMS: atom_id res chain seq x y z
N MET A 1 -13.74 9.37 13.12
CA MET A 1 -13.19 10.54 12.44
C MET A 1 -11.73 10.70 12.83
N PHE A 2 -10.83 10.98 11.88
CA PHE A 2 -9.38 10.99 12.12
C PHE A 2 -8.84 12.42 12.35
N THR A 3 -9.63 13.28 12.94
CA THR A 3 -9.24 14.67 13.24
C THR A 3 -7.98 14.71 14.09
N ASN A 4 -7.02 15.55 13.72
CA ASN A 4 -5.70 15.68 14.35
C ASN A 4 -4.82 14.42 14.30
N LYS A 5 -5.14 13.44 13.46
CA LYS A 5 -4.30 12.29 13.16
C LYS A 5 -3.55 12.50 11.86
N THR A 6 -2.43 11.81 11.70
CA THR A 6 -1.56 11.93 10.52
C THR A 6 -1.33 10.56 9.89
N ALA A 7 -1.56 10.48 8.57
CA ALA A 7 -1.32 9.31 7.76
C ALA A 7 -0.14 9.54 6.80
N ILE A 8 0.78 8.60 6.73
CA ILE A 8 1.75 8.48 5.63
C ILE A 8 1.19 7.45 4.64
N VAL A 9 1.12 7.83 3.37
CA VAL A 9 0.71 6.93 2.28
C VAL A 9 1.80 6.90 1.22
N THR A 10 2.43 5.74 1.00
CA THR A 10 3.45 5.55 -0.03
C THR A 10 2.83 5.09 -1.35
N GLY A 11 3.47 5.43 -2.49
CA GLY A 11 2.89 5.14 -3.81
C GLY A 11 1.63 5.95 -4.10
N ALA A 12 1.55 7.18 -3.58
CA ALA A 12 0.34 8.01 -3.59
C ALA A 12 0.15 8.83 -4.88
N ALA A 13 1.00 8.64 -5.89
CA ALA A 13 0.89 9.33 -7.19
C ALA A 13 -0.30 8.85 -8.03
N SER A 14 -0.79 7.62 -7.82
CA SER A 14 -1.87 7.05 -8.63
C SER A 14 -2.57 5.87 -7.95
N GLY A 15 -3.59 5.31 -8.59
CA GLY A 15 -4.24 4.05 -8.22
C GLY A 15 -4.67 3.99 -6.75
N ILE A 16 -4.40 2.86 -6.10
CA ILE A 16 -4.79 2.58 -4.71
C ILE A 16 -4.20 3.62 -3.74
N GLY A 17 -2.92 4.00 -3.91
CA GLY A 17 -2.27 4.96 -3.03
C GLY A 17 -2.91 6.35 -3.09
N ARG A 18 -3.21 6.86 -4.30
CA ARG A 18 -3.92 8.13 -4.46
C ARG A 18 -5.31 8.07 -3.83
N ALA A 19 -6.08 7.02 -4.11
CA ALA A 19 -7.41 6.83 -3.53
C ALA A 19 -7.35 6.77 -1.98
N THR A 20 -6.36 6.06 -1.44
CA THR A 20 -6.14 5.96 0.02
C THR A 20 -5.79 7.31 0.65
N ALA A 21 -4.90 8.10 0.02
CA ALA A 21 -4.54 9.43 0.49
C ALA A 21 -5.77 10.36 0.55
N ILE A 22 -6.60 10.32 -0.50
CA ILE A 22 -7.86 11.10 -0.56
C ILE A 22 -8.84 10.62 0.52
N ALA A 23 -9.03 9.31 0.68
CA ALA A 23 -9.95 8.74 1.66
C ALA A 23 -9.55 9.10 3.11
N PHE A 24 -8.27 9.05 3.46
CA PHE A 24 -7.78 9.55 4.76
C PHE A 24 -8.10 11.03 4.97
N ALA A 25 -7.83 11.86 3.98
CA ALA A 25 -8.10 13.31 4.06
C ALA A 25 -9.60 13.59 4.23
N GLU A 26 -10.49 12.87 3.56
CA GLU A 26 -11.95 13.00 3.70
C GLU A 26 -12.44 12.63 5.11
N LYS A 27 -11.74 11.70 5.78
CA LYS A 27 -11.99 11.37 7.20
C LYS A 27 -11.40 12.38 8.18
N GLY A 28 -10.75 13.46 7.69
CA GLY A 28 -10.19 14.54 8.50
C GLY A 28 -8.76 14.32 8.97
N CYS A 29 -8.05 13.35 8.39
CA CYS A 29 -6.65 13.10 8.65
C CYS A 29 -5.74 14.11 7.94
N ASN A 30 -4.64 14.50 8.54
CA ASN A 30 -3.53 15.12 7.83
C ASN A 30 -2.80 14.04 7.02
N VAL A 31 -2.39 14.34 5.79
CA VAL A 31 -1.82 13.34 4.90
C VAL A 31 -0.42 13.74 4.44
N ILE A 32 0.53 12.81 4.57
CA ILE A 32 1.79 12.83 3.83
C ILE A 32 1.61 11.87 2.65
N ALA A 33 1.47 12.41 1.46
CA ALA A 33 1.41 11.66 0.22
C ALA A 33 2.82 11.52 -0.35
N SER A 34 3.32 10.30 -0.53
CA SER A 34 4.68 10.04 -0.99
C SER A 34 4.71 9.17 -2.24
N ASP A 35 5.57 9.53 -3.17
CA ASP A 35 5.84 8.77 -4.39
C ASP A 35 7.19 9.16 -4.99
N ILE A 36 7.76 8.29 -5.84
CA ILE A 36 8.94 8.61 -6.64
C ILE A 36 8.60 9.60 -7.78
N GLN A 37 7.35 9.61 -8.24
CA GLN A 37 6.83 10.49 -9.30
C GLN A 37 6.39 11.83 -8.71
N GLU A 38 7.31 12.77 -8.58
CA GLU A 38 7.11 14.05 -7.90
C GLU A 38 5.92 14.85 -8.44
N ASP A 39 5.79 15.00 -9.75
CA ASP A 39 4.71 15.78 -10.35
C ASP A 39 3.33 15.17 -10.01
N LYS A 40 3.20 13.85 -10.12
CA LYS A 40 1.92 13.17 -9.86
C LYS A 40 1.53 13.12 -8.38
N VAL A 41 2.50 13.04 -7.46
CA VAL A 41 2.17 13.10 -6.05
C VAL A 41 1.80 14.52 -5.62
N ASN A 42 2.38 15.55 -6.27
CA ASN A 42 1.93 16.94 -6.11
C ASN A 42 0.50 17.12 -6.60
N GLU A 43 0.11 16.53 -7.75
CA GLU A 43 -1.30 16.54 -8.19
C GLU A 43 -2.24 15.95 -7.13
N THR A 44 -1.85 14.84 -6.51
CA THR A 44 -2.64 14.21 -5.43
C THR A 44 -2.80 15.15 -4.24
N ALA A 45 -1.73 15.82 -3.82
CA ALA A 45 -1.78 16.78 -2.74
C ALA A 45 -2.70 17.98 -3.09
N GLU A 46 -2.63 18.47 -4.31
CA GLU A 46 -3.49 19.58 -4.77
C GLU A 46 -4.98 19.18 -4.82
N ILE A 47 -5.29 17.95 -5.22
CA ILE A 47 -6.68 17.42 -5.16
C ILE A 47 -7.19 17.46 -3.72
N ILE A 48 -6.38 17.04 -2.75
CA ILE A 48 -6.74 17.02 -1.33
C ILE A 48 -6.89 18.45 -0.78
N LYS A 49 -5.96 19.35 -1.09
CA LYS A 49 -6.00 20.76 -0.66
C LYS A 49 -7.20 21.52 -1.21
N LYS A 50 -7.59 21.28 -2.48
CA LYS A 50 -8.79 21.87 -3.08
C LYS A 50 -10.09 21.47 -2.36
N LYS A 51 -10.10 20.36 -1.64
CA LYS A 51 -11.19 19.94 -0.75
C LYS A 51 -11.09 20.55 0.66
N GLY A 52 -10.19 21.51 0.90
CA GLY A 52 -9.96 22.14 2.20
C GLY A 52 -9.31 21.21 3.24
N LYS A 53 -8.51 20.22 2.79
CA LYS A 53 -7.85 19.25 3.66
C LYS A 53 -6.35 19.43 3.64
N ASN A 54 -5.66 18.97 4.69
CA ASN A 54 -4.22 19.10 4.83
C ASN A 54 -3.50 17.94 4.12
N CYS A 55 -2.62 18.28 3.19
CA CYS A 55 -1.77 17.31 2.54
C CYS A 55 -0.39 17.93 2.20
N VAL A 56 0.66 17.17 2.45
CA VAL A 56 2.03 17.47 2.02
C VAL A 56 2.47 16.37 1.05
N ALA A 57 2.94 16.75 -0.13
CA ALA A 57 3.55 15.83 -1.07
C ALA A 57 5.04 15.69 -0.77
N VAL A 58 5.55 14.47 -0.80
CA VAL A 58 6.96 14.16 -0.58
C VAL A 58 7.45 13.23 -1.69
N LYS A 59 8.45 13.68 -2.46
CA LYS A 59 9.18 12.78 -3.36
C LYS A 59 10.03 11.83 -2.53
N SER A 60 9.86 10.53 -2.70
CA SER A 60 10.61 9.51 -1.97
C SER A 60 10.63 8.19 -2.73
N ASP A 61 11.79 7.59 -2.84
CA ASP A 61 11.97 6.21 -3.25
C ASP A 61 12.05 5.33 -1.99
N VAL A 62 11.05 4.47 -1.77
CA VAL A 62 11.00 3.60 -0.58
C VAL A 62 12.15 2.59 -0.53
N SER A 63 12.82 2.30 -1.65
CA SER A 63 14.01 1.45 -1.68
C SER A 63 15.28 2.14 -1.15
N VAL A 64 15.26 3.48 -1.03
CA VAL A 64 16.37 4.31 -0.56
C VAL A 64 16.18 4.67 0.92
N THR A 65 17.10 4.23 1.76
CA THR A 65 16.98 4.39 3.23
C THR A 65 16.85 5.86 3.65
N GLU A 66 17.64 6.76 3.04
CA GLU A 66 17.63 8.18 3.41
C GLU A 66 16.31 8.86 3.00
N ASP A 67 15.74 8.49 1.84
CA ASP A 67 14.44 9.01 1.42
C ASP A 67 13.34 8.63 2.41
N VAL A 68 13.36 7.39 2.91
CA VAL A 68 12.37 6.94 3.91
C VAL A 68 12.54 7.67 5.24
N LYS A 69 13.78 7.94 5.67
CA LYS A 69 14.02 8.78 6.86
C LYS A 69 13.46 10.19 6.68
N MET A 70 13.74 10.82 5.53
CA MET A 70 13.19 12.15 5.21
C MET A 70 11.66 12.15 5.12
N LEU A 71 11.05 11.08 4.59
CA LEU A 71 9.60 10.92 4.56
C LEU A 71 8.99 10.92 5.97
N VAL A 72 9.55 10.13 6.88
CA VAL A 72 9.11 10.07 8.28
C VAL A 72 9.33 11.42 8.97
N GLN A 73 10.49 12.04 8.76
CA GLN A 73 10.80 13.36 9.34
C GLN A 73 9.82 14.44 8.83
N SER A 74 9.46 14.40 7.54
CA SER A 74 8.46 15.32 6.98
C SER A 74 7.10 15.23 7.67
N ALA A 75 6.68 14.03 8.09
CA ALA A 75 5.43 13.87 8.86
C ALA A 75 5.53 14.54 10.23
N LEU A 76 6.67 14.42 10.88
CA LEU A 76 6.92 15.02 12.20
C LEU A 76 7.03 16.54 12.11
N ASP A 77 7.75 17.06 11.13
CA ASP A 77 7.96 18.51 10.94
C ASP A 77 6.66 19.24 10.61
N ASN A 78 5.79 18.63 9.80
CA ASN A 78 4.56 19.26 9.37
C ASN A 78 3.38 19.04 10.34
N PHE A 79 3.30 17.87 11.00
CA PHE A 79 2.12 17.48 11.78
C PHE A 79 2.43 16.95 13.19
N GLY A 80 3.70 16.80 13.55
CA GLY A 80 4.16 16.44 14.90
C GLY A 80 3.90 15.00 15.32
N ARG A 81 3.28 14.16 14.47
CA ARG A 81 2.91 12.78 14.81
C ARG A 81 2.66 11.89 13.59
N ILE A 82 2.69 10.59 13.81
CA ILE A 82 2.30 9.57 12.85
C ILE A 82 1.32 8.63 13.54
N ASP A 83 0.10 8.51 13.01
CA ASP A 83 -0.93 7.59 13.53
C ASP A 83 -1.17 6.43 12.58
N PHE A 84 -1.03 6.68 11.27
CA PHE A 84 -1.28 5.68 10.24
C PHE A 84 -0.12 5.61 9.26
N LEU A 85 0.28 4.39 8.94
CA LEU A 85 1.22 4.11 7.85
C LEU A 85 0.55 3.17 6.85
N CYS A 86 0.28 3.67 5.64
CA CYS A 86 -0.17 2.86 4.52
C CYS A 86 1.02 2.57 3.60
N ASN A 87 1.57 1.39 3.70
CA ASN A 87 2.63 0.88 2.84
C ASN A 87 2.03 0.35 1.54
N ASN A 88 1.92 1.20 0.53
CA ASN A 88 1.31 0.84 -0.75
C ASN A 88 2.29 0.87 -1.93
N ALA A 89 3.41 1.59 -1.84
CA ALA A 89 4.39 1.65 -2.93
C ALA A 89 4.79 0.25 -3.41
N GLY A 90 4.80 0.05 -4.74
CA GLY A 90 5.16 -1.23 -5.32
C GLY A 90 5.28 -1.17 -6.84
N VAL A 91 5.97 -2.16 -7.39
CA VAL A 91 6.16 -2.39 -8.82
C VAL A 91 5.73 -3.82 -9.18
N SER A 92 5.22 -4.02 -10.40
CA SER A 92 4.76 -5.34 -10.85
C SER A 92 5.91 -6.33 -11.08
N GLY A 93 7.07 -5.83 -11.50
CA GLY A 93 8.14 -6.66 -12.05
C GLY A 93 7.83 -7.15 -13.46
N ASP A 94 8.72 -7.97 -14.01
CA ASP A 94 8.54 -8.62 -15.29
C ASP A 94 7.73 -9.91 -15.16
N LEU A 95 7.12 -10.33 -16.25
CA LEU A 95 6.46 -11.63 -16.37
C LEU A 95 7.39 -12.57 -17.13
N THR A 96 8.19 -13.32 -16.40
CA THR A 96 9.23 -14.25 -16.93
C THR A 96 9.39 -15.42 -16.00
N SER A 97 9.70 -16.60 -16.55
CA SER A 97 9.91 -17.83 -15.76
C SER A 97 11.03 -17.69 -14.72
N THR A 98 10.99 -18.51 -13.69
CA THR A 98 11.90 -18.40 -12.54
C THR A 98 13.37 -18.51 -12.92
N ASP A 99 13.70 -19.35 -13.89
CA ASP A 99 15.07 -19.59 -14.37
C ASP A 99 15.59 -18.49 -15.32
N GLU A 100 14.68 -17.79 -16.01
CA GLU A 100 15.02 -16.69 -16.92
C GLU A 100 14.91 -15.31 -16.27
N TYR A 101 14.39 -15.21 -15.03
CA TYR A 101 14.22 -13.95 -14.35
C TYR A 101 15.57 -13.32 -14.00
N THR A 102 15.82 -12.08 -14.44
CA THR A 102 17.13 -11.44 -14.24
C THR A 102 17.33 -11.03 -12.78
N ILE A 103 18.58 -11.11 -12.30
CA ILE A 103 18.93 -10.70 -10.92
C ILE A 103 18.57 -9.23 -10.68
N GLU A 104 18.84 -8.36 -11.65
CA GLU A 104 18.54 -6.92 -11.55
C GLU A 104 17.05 -6.68 -11.34
N HIS A 105 16.18 -7.31 -12.11
CA HIS A 105 14.73 -7.14 -11.96
C HIS A 105 14.20 -7.79 -10.69
N TRP A 106 14.77 -8.91 -10.28
CA TRP A 106 14.49 -9.52 -8.98
C TRP A 106 14.81 -8.55 -7.84
N ASP A 107 16.04 -8.02 -7.81
CA ASP A 107 16.49 -7.11 -6.76
C ASP A 107 15.63 -5.84 -6.71
N LYS A 108 15.25 -5.29 -7.87
CA LYS A 108 14.35 -4.15 -7.94
C LYS A 108 13.01 -4.43 -7.29
N VAL A 109 12.37 -5.56 -7.63
CA VAL A 109 11.06 -5.92 -7.06
C VAL A 109 11.16 -6.17 -5.56
N ILE A 110 12.15 -6.92 -5.10
CA ILE A 110 12.37 -7.18 -3.67
C ILE A 110 12.69 -5.88 -2.91
N ASN A 111 13.52 -5.01 -3.47
CA ASN A 111 13.91 -3.76 -2.83
C ASN A 111 12.71 -2.80 -2.66
N VAL A 112 11.81 -2.72 -3.63
CA VAL A 112 10.62 -1.85 -3.52
C VAL A 112 9.52 -2.53 -2.72
N ASN A 113 9.10 -3.75 -3.10
CA ASN A 113 7.87 -4.37 -2.60
C ASN A 113 8.00 -5.02 -1.22
N LEU A 114 9.21 -5.33 -0.78
CA LEU A 114 9.45 -5.96 0.53
C LEU A 114 10.36 -5.12 1.41
N ARG A 115 11.63 -4.90 0.98
CA ARG A 115 12.59 -4.14 1.78
C ARG A 115 12.14 -2.70 2.01
N GLY A 116 11.60 -2.02 1.00
CA GLY A 116 11.12 -0.64 1.12
C GLY A 116 9.99 -0.51 2.12
N GLN A 117 9.05 -1.44 2.12
CA GLN A 117 7.96 -1.44 3.08
C GLN A 117 8.44 -1.73 4.51
N TRP A 118 9.42 -2.64 4.66
CA TRP A 118 10.10 -2.84 5.93
C TRP A 118 10.84 -1.58 6.41
N LEU A 119 11.53 -0.85 5.52
CA LEU A 119 12.18 0.41 5.85
C LEU A 119 11.17 1.45 6.38
N CYS A 120 10.03 1.60 5.71
CA CYS A 120 8.97 2.50 6.17
C CYS A 120 8.50 2.13 7.59
N MET A 121 8.26 0.84 7.86
CA MET A 121 7.92 0.36 9.18
C MET A 121 9.04 0.61 10.18
N LYS A 122 10.30 0.30 9.82
CA LYS A 122 11.48 0.47 10.67
C LYS A 122 11.62 1.89 11.21
N PHE A 123 11.36 2.89 10.39
CA PHE A 123 11.54 4.30 10.77
C PHE A 123 10.26 4.93 11.33
N ALA A 124 9.06 4.48 10.93
CA ALA A 124 7.81 5.01 11.46
C ALA A 124 7.44 4.44 12.84
N ILE A 125 7.69 3.16 13.09
CA ILE A 125 7.30 2.49 14.35
C ILE A 125 7.83 3.20 15.59
N PRO A 126 9.10 3.62 15.71
CA PRO A 126 9.58 4.34 16.90
C PRO A 126 8.79 5.61 17.21
N GLU A 127 8.33 6.32 16.17
CA GLU A 127 7.52 7.52 16.33
C GLU A 127 6.06 7.17 16.70
N MET A 128 5.52 6.12 16.07
CA MET A 128 4.18 5.63 16.35
C MET A 128 4.03 5.06 17.77
N LEU A 129 5.10 4.50 18.36
CA LEU A 129 5.09 4.02 19.76
C LEU A 129 4.78 5.11 20.77
N LYS A 130 4.97 6.39 20.44
CA LYS A 130 4.65 7.52 21.32
C LYS A 130 3.14 7.74 21.51
N ASN A 131 2.33 7.33 20.53
CA ASN A 131 0.89 7.64 20.47
C ASN A 131 0.02 6.42 20.15
N GLY A 132 0.61 5.28 19.84
CA GLY A 132 -0.06 4.16 19.22
C GLY A 132 -0.37 4.44 17.73
N GLY A 133 -1.02 3.50 17.05
CA GLY A 133 -1.41 3.69 15.66
C GLY A 133 -1.73 2.41 14.90
N VAL A 134 -1.85 2.53 13.58
CA VAL A 134 -2.16 1.39 12.71
C VAL A 134 -1.27 1.41 11.46
N ILE A 135 -0.72 0.25 11.13
CA ILE A 135 0.01 0.01 9.89
C ILE A 135 -0.84 -0.90 9.00
N VAL A 136 -1.03 -0.51 7.75
CA VAL A 136 -1.66 -1.34 6.73
C VAL A 136 -0.71 -1.51 5.56
N ASN A 137 -0.28 -2.75 5.31
CA ASN A 137 0.55 -3.12 4.18
C ASN A 137 -0.34 -3.53 3.00
N VAL A 138 -0.14 -2.93 1.82
CA VAL A 138 -0.84 -3.36 0.61
C VAL A 138 -0.06 -4.51 -0.03
N THR A 139 -0.55 -5.72 0.22
CA THR A 139 0.03 -6.95 -0.33
C THR A 139 -0.58 -7.27 -1.71
N SER A 140 -1.13 -8.43 -1.90
CA SER A 140 -1.84 -8.90 -3.08
C SER A 140 -2.46 -10.27 -2.79
N ILE A 141 -3.43 -10.71 -3.57
CA ILE A 141 -3.79 -12.13 -3.63
C ILE A 141 -2.55 -13.00 -3.88
N LEU A 142 -1.54 -12.46 -4.59
CA LEU A 142 -0.24 -13.13 -4.85
C LEU A 142 0.69 -13.18 -3.61
N GLY A 143 0.22 -12.74 -2.47
CA GLY A 143 0.79 -13.05 -1.15
C GLY A 143 0.21 -14.33 -0.53
N HIS A 144 -0.79 -14.95 -1.18
CA HIS A 144 -1.50 -16.15 -0.72
C HIS A 144 -1.44 -17.29 -1.73
N VAL A 145 -1.36 -16.95 -3.03
CA VAL A 145 -1.31 -17.93 -4.12
C VAL A 145 -0.13 -17.64 -5.04
N GLY A 146 0.32 -18.65 -5.79
CA GLY A 146 1.31 -18.48 -6.85
C GLY A 146 0.69 -17.86 -8.10
N PHE A 147 1.55 -17.30 -8.94
CA PHE A 147 1.20 -16.82 -10.27
C PHE A 147 2.36 -17.11 -11.22
N GLU A 148 2.04 -17.74 -12.34
CA GLU A 148 3.04 -18.11 -13.33
C GLU A 148 3.79 -16.88 -13.85
N ASN A 149 5.08 -17.01 -14.03
CA ASN A 149 5.98 -15.96 -14.54
C ASN A 149 6.11 -14.70 -13.67
N ALA A 150 5.73 -14.75 -12.38
CA ALA A 150 5.87 -13.62 -11.47
C ALA A 150 6.67 -13.96 -10.18
N PRO A 151 7.83 -14.62 -10.26
CA PRO A 151 8.51 -15.16 -9.07
C PRO A 151 8.90 -14.10 -8.06
N ALA A 152 9.47 -12.97 -8.48
CA ALA A 152 9.90 -11.90 -7.59
C ALA A 152 8.73 -11.21 -6.88
N TYR A 153 7.65 -10.93 -7.62
CA TYR A 153 6.47 -10.29 -7.05
C TYR A 153 5.77 -11.19 -6.03
N VAL A 154 5.55 -12.47 -6.39
CA VAL A 154 4.96 -13.47 -5.49
C VAL A 154 5.80 -13.61 -4.22
N ALA A 155 7.13 -13.77 -4.35
CA ALA A 155 8.03 -13.87 -3.21
C ALA A 155 7.96 -12.63 -2.31
N ALA A 156 7.99 -11.42 -2.90
CA ALA A 156 7.90 -10.17 -2.14
C ALA A 156 6.58 -10.04 -1.37
N LYS A 157 5.44 -10.38 -2.01
CA LYS A 157 4.13 -10.26 -1.38
C LYS A 157 3.89 -11.31 -0.29
N HIS A 158 4.37 -12.55 -0.46
CA HIS A 158 4.40 -13.55 0.62
C HIS A 158 5.30 -13.12 1.78
N GLY A 159 6.50 -12.58 1.48
CA GLY A 159 7.39 -12.03 2.49
C GLY A 159 6.75 -10.89 3.30
N LEU A 160 5.97 -10.03 2.64
CA LEU A 160 5.28 -8.92 3.29
C LEU A 160 4.13 -9.41 4.20
N GLU A 161 3.44 -10.50 3.86
CA GLU A 161 2.48 -11.14 4.75
C GLU A 161 3.16 -11.69 6.03
N GLY A 162 4.34 -12.31 5.87
CA GLY A 162 5.15 -12.75 7.00
C GLY A 162 5.57 -11.59 7.90
N LEU A 163 6.06 -10.50 7.29
CA LEU A 163 6.45 -9.27 8.01
C LEU A 163 5.28 -8.62 8.74
N THR A 164 4.09 -8.59 8.14
CA THR A 164 2.85 -8.10 8.75
C THR A 164 2.53 -8.86 10.04
N LYS A 165 2.57 -10.18 9.99
CA LYS A 165 2.29 -11.04 11.16
C LYS A 165 3.33 -10.84 12.27
N THR A 166 4.61 -10.78 11.91
CA THR A 166 5.70 -10.57 12.86
C THR A 166 5.54 -9.23 13.58
N ALA A 167 5.35 -8.14 12.83
CA ALA A 167 5.18 -6.82 13.42
C ALA A 167 3.89 -6.72 14.25
N ALA A 168 2.81 -7.39 13.89
CA ALA A 168 1.61 -7.45 14.71
C ALA A 168 1.89 -8.09 16.09
N ILE A 169 2.64 -9.19 16.12
CA ILE A 169 3.03 -9.86 17.38
C ILE A 169 3.91 -8.95 18.24
N GLU A 170 4.87 -8.25 17.62
CA GLU A 170 5.85 -7.40 18.33
C GLU A 170 5.25 -6.13 18.92
N TYR A 171 4.23 -5.54 18.26
CA TYR A 171 3.79 -4.18 18.56
C TYR A 171 2.34 -4.03 18.99
N SER A 172 1.47 -5.06 18.88
CA SER A 172 0.06 -4.92 19.28
C SER A 172 -0.12 -4.62 20.76
N SER A 173 0.65 -5.25 21.63
CA SER A 173 0.63 -4.96 23.08
C SER A 173 1.20 -3.57 23.45
N LYS A 174 1.84 -2.91 22.47
CA LYS A 174 2.38 -1.55 22.58
C LYS A 174 1.50 -0.50 21.90
N GLY A 175 0.28 -0.87 21.53
CA GLY A 175 -0.71 0.04 20.95
C GLY A 175 -0.61 0.24 19.43
N ILE A 176 0.16 -0.60 18.70
CA ILE A 176 0.22 -0.52 17.23
C ILE A 176 -0.39 -1.79 16.63
N ARG A 177 -1.48 -1.65 15.88
CA ARG A 177 -2.03 -2.75 15.08
C ARG A 177 -1.36 -2.78 13.71
N VAL A 178 -1.08 -3.98 13.20
CA VAL A 178 -0.47 -4.17 11.87
C VAL A 178 -1.26 -5.20 11.11
N ASN A 179 -1.82 -4.80 9.96
CA ASN A 179 -2.60 -5.67 9.08
C ASN A 179 -2.13 -5.51 7.63
N SER A 180 -2.61 -6.37 6.76
CA SER A 180 -2.49 -6.20 5.32
C SER A 180 -3.86 -6.20 4.64
N VAL A 181 -3.92 -5.56 3.49
CA VAL A 181 -4.98 -5.77 2.50
C VAL A 181 -4.36 -6.47 1.30
N ALA A 182 -5.07 -7.45 0.77
CA ALA A 182 -4.63 -8.27 -0.36
C ALA A 182 -5.58 -8.10 -1.55
N PRO A 183 -5.37 -7.06 -2.38
CA PRO A 183 -6.20 -6.84 -3.56
C PRO A 183 -5.95 -7.90 -4.62
N ALA A 184 -6.98 -8.20 -5.43
CA ALA A 184 -6.82 -8.88 -6.71
C ALA A 184 -6.52 -7.86 -7.82
N PHE A 185 -7.16 -8.00 -8.97
CA PHE A 185 -6.95 -7.08 -10.10
C PHE A 185 -7.82 -5.82 -9.94
N ILE A 186 -7.15 -4.69 -9.70
CA ILE A 186 -7.75 -3.38 -9.44
C ILE A 186 -7.47 -2.46 -10.63
N GLU A 187 -8.46 -1.73 -11.13
CA GLU A 187 -8.33 -0.78 -12.25
C GLU A 187 -7.37 0.36 -11.89
N THR A 188 -6.11 0.19 -12.23
CA THR A 188 -4.99 1.10 -11.90
C THR A 188 -4.05 1.24 -13.09
N PRO A 189 -3.21 2.30 -13.13
CA PRO A 189 -2.15 2.40 -14.14
C PRO A 189 -1.19 1.21 -14.17
N MET A 190 -1.03 0.49 -13.07
CA MET A 190 -0.22 -0.75 -13.04
C MET A 190 -0.81 -1.81 -13.99
N LEU A 191 -2.12 -2.03 -13.99
CA LEU A 191 -2.79 -2.97 -14.90
C LEU A 191 -2.84 -2.44 -16.35
N GLU A 192 -2.96 -1.13 -16.54
CA GLU A 192 -2.89 -0.51 -17.86
C GLU A 192 -1.51 -0.74 -18.51
N ASN A 193 -0.43 -0.47 -17.74
CA ASN A 193 0.94 -0.68 -18.19
C ASN A 193 1.25 -2.17 -18.48
N ALA A 194 0.59 -3.08 -17.77
CA ALA A 194 0.68 -4.52 -18.04
C ALA A 194 -0.21 -4.98 -19.23
N GLY A 195 -0.91 -4.07 -19.91
CA GLY A 195 -1.78 -4.38 -21.03
C GLY A 195 -3.13 -4.98 -20.65
N ILE A 196 -3.39 -5.27 -19.38
CA ILE A 196 -4.57 -6.03 -18.90
C ILE A 196 -5.87 -5.26 -19.15
N THR A 197 -5.88 -3.95 -18.96
CA THR A 197 -7.08 -3.12 -19.14
C THR A 197 -7.21 -2.54 -20.55
N THR A 198 -6.12 -2.50 -21.31
CA THR A 198 -6.07 -1.96 -22.68
C THR A 198 -6.39 -3.01 -23.74
N ASP A 199 -6.13 -4.29 -23.45
CA ASP A 199 -6.55 -5.40 -24.30
C ASP A 199 -7.89 -5.96 -23.83
N ARG A 200 -8.88 -6.01 -24.74
CA ARG A 200 -10.25 -6.42 -24.41
C ARG A 200 -10.36 -7.91 -24.06
N GLU A 201 -9.60 -8.76 -24.74
CA GLU A 201 -9.64 -10.21 -24.49
C GLU A 201 -8.98 -10.52 -23.15
N MET A 202 -7.82 -9.92 -22.88
CA MET A 202 -7.12 -10.05 -21.60
C MET A 202 -7.97 -9.50 -20.45
N LYS A 203 -8.61 -8.34 -20.63
CA LYS A 203 -9.53 -7.78 -19.63
C LYS A 203 -10.69 -8.74 -19.33
N ASN A 204 -11.31 -9.34 -20.34
CA ASN A 204 -12.40 -10.29 -20.17
C ASN A 204 -11.91 -11.56 -19.44
N THR A 205 -10.75 -12.08 -19.81
CA THR A 205 -10.14 -13.25 -19.17
C THR A 205 -9.89 -13.00 -17.69
N VAL A 206 -9.25 -11.88 -17.35
CA VAL A 206 -8.96 -11.52 -15.96
C VAL A 206 -10.25 -11.23 -15.18
N THR A 207 -11.24 -10.58 -15.81
CA THR A 207 -12.55 -10.32 -15.19
C THR A 207 -13.25 -11.63 -14.83
N ALA A 208 -13.23 -12.64 -15.71
CA ALA A 208 -13.85 -13.93 -15.46
C ALA A 208 -13.22 -14.70 -14.30
N LEU A 209 -12.01 -14.35 -13.88
CA LEU A 209 -11.38 -14.90 -12.68
C LEU A 209 -12.00 -14.37 -11.37
N HIS A 210 -12.83 -13.33 -11.42
CA HIS A 210 -13.50 -12.77 -10.25
C HIS A 210 -14.97 -13.17 -10.22
N PRO A 211 -15.44 -13.95 -9.23
CA PRO A 211 -16.86 -14.31 -9.08
C PRO A 211 -17.81 -13.11 -9.07
N ILE A 212 -17.38 -11.95 -8.59
CA ILE A 212 -18.17 -10.71 -8.61
C ILE A 212 -18.42 -10.17 -10.03
N GLY A 213 -17.71 -10.69 -11.05
CA GLY A 213 -17.90 -10.36 -12.47
C GLY A 213 -17.32 -9.05 -12.95
N ARG A 214 -16.40 -8.43 -12.21
CA ARG A 214 -15.70 -7.19 -12.58
C ARG A 214 -14.34 -7.09 -11.89
N LEU A 215 -13.51 -6.19 -12.40
CA LEU A 215 -12.30 -5.75 -11.68
C LEU A 215 -12.69 -4.89 -10.47
N GLY A 216 -11.79 -4.81 -9.48
CA GLY A 216 -11.93 -3.93 -8.34
C GLY A 216 -11.61 -2.47 -8.70
N LYS A 217 -12.09 -1.53 -7.89
CA LYS A 217 -11.75 -0.10 -8.00
C LYS A 217 -10.76 0.29 -6.91
N PRO A 218 -9.86 1.27 -7.15
CA PRO A 218 -8.94 1.78 -6.13
C PRO A 218 -9.64 2.21 -4.83
N GLU A 219 -10.82 2.80 -4.94
CA GLU A 219 -11.62 3.29 -3.81
C GLU A 219 -12.09 2.14 -2.90
N GLU A 220 -12.41 0.97 -3.44
CA GLU A 220 -12.84 -0.19 -2.65
C GLU A 220 -11.70 -0.72 -1.75
N VAL A 221 -10.46 -0.66 -2.25
CA VAL A 221 -9.28 -1.00 -1.47
C VAL A 221 -8.98 0.10 -0.44
N ALA A 222 -9.07 1.37 -0.85
CA ALA A 222 -8.83 2.53 0.02
C ALA A 222 -9.81 2.57 1.21
N ASP A 223 -11.09 2.32 0.98
CA ASP A 223 -12.12 2.26 2.03
C ASP A 223 -11.82 1.15 3.04
N THR A 224 -11.36 -0.01 2.55
CA THR A 224 -10.95 -1.13 3.40
C THR A 224 -9.73 -0.77 4.26
N ILE A 225 -8.72 -0.08 3.69
CA ILE A 225 -7.54 0.40 4.42
C ILE A 225 -7.96 1.36 5.52
N VAL A 226 -8.80 2.34 5.20
CA VAL A 226 -9.28 3.35 6.15
C VAL A 226 -10.13 2.71 7.26
N TRP A 227 -10.96 1.72 6.94
CA TRP A 227 -11.71 0.96 7.94
C TRP A 227 -10.78 0.17 8.87
N LEU A 228 -9.76 -0.51 8.35
CA LEU A 228 -8.74 -1.18 9.19
C LEU A 228 -8.01 -0.21 10.12
N CYS A 229 -7.89 1.06 9.75
CA CYS A 229 -7.30 2.11 10.58
C CYS A 229 -8.25 2.67 11.65
N SER A 230 -9.54 2.37 11.59
CA SER A 230 -10.55 2.87 12.52
C SER A 230 -10.64 2.04 13.81
N ASP A 231 -11.35 2.56 14.79
CA ASP A 231 -11.64 1.87 16.06
C ASP A 231 -12.62 0.70 15.86
N GLU A 232 -13.38 0.68 14.76
CA GLU A 232 -14.27 -0.43 14.39
C GLU A 232 -13.49 -1.72 14.11
N ALA A 233 -12.21 -1.61 13.75
CA ALA A 233 -11.28 -2.73 13.54
C ALA A 233 -10.32 -2.95 14.73
N SER A 234 -10.67 -2.48 15.94
CA SER A 234 -9.76 -2.46 17.10
C SER A 234 -9.26 -3.83 17.56
N PHE A 235 -9.98 -4.91 17.25
CA PHE A 235 -9.57 -6.28 17.61
C PHE A 235 -8.95 -7.06 16.44
N ILE A 236 -8.61 -6.36 15.32
CA ILE A 236 -8.00 -6.96 14.14
C ILE A 236 -6.52 -6.54 14.08
N THR A 237 -5.62 -7.51 14.18
CA THR A 237 -4.18 -7.34 14.01
C THR A 237 -3.55 -8.64 13.50
N GLY A 238 -2.50 -8.56 12.67
CA GLY A 238 -1.83 -9.70 12.04
C GLY A 238 -2.65 -10.38 10.95
N HIS A 239 -3.75 -9.76 10.51
CA HIS A 239 -4.66 -10.30 9.52
C HIS A 239 -4.35 -9.78 8.11
N SER A 240 -4.56 -10.63 7.11
CA SER A 240 -4.55 -10.25 5.70
C SER A 240 -5.99 -10.27 5.18
N LEU A 241 -6.53 -9.10 4.88
CA LEU A 241 -7.90 -8.96 4.39
C LEU A 241 -7.92 -8.97 2.86
N LEU A 242 -8.48 -10.02 2.29
CA LEU A 242 -8.66 -10.15 0.85
C LEU A 242 -9.70 -9.15 0.35
N VAL A 243 -9.32 -8.37 -0.68
CA VAL A 243 -10.20 -7.41 -1.39
C VAL A 243 -10.17 -7.82 -2.86
N ASP A 244 -10.76 -8.98 -3.15
CA ASP A 244 -10.46 -9.77 -4.34
C ASP A 244 -11.69 -10.18 -5.18
N GLY A 245 -12.87 -9.72 -4.83
CA GLY A 245 -14.10 -10.10 -5.55
C GLY A 245 -14.36 -11.60 -5.61
N GLY A 246 -13.82 -12.37 -4.65
CA GLY A 246 -13.94 -13.82 -4.57
C GLY A 246 -12.90 -14.60 -5.38
N TYR A 247 -11.86 -13.94 -5.90
CA TYR A 247 -10.81 -14.56 -6.71
C TYR A 247 -10.19 -15.79 -6.03
N THR A 248 -9.89 -15.71 -4.74
CA THR A 248 -9.23 -16.78 -3.97
C THR A 248 -10.22 -17.75 -3.29
N ALA A 249 -11.52 -17.54 -3.43
CA ALA A 249 -12.55 -18.38 -2.80
C ALA A 249 -12.85 -19.68 -3.57
N ARG A 250 -12.19 -19.94 -4.69
CA ARG A 250 -12.40 -21.08 -5.59
C ARG A 250 -11.13 -21.94 -5.75
#